data_068abd04e1857774e10c4a0bfa6478e8
#
_entry.id   068abd04e1857774e10c4a0bfa6478e8
#
_cell.length_a   1.000
_cell.length_b   1.000
_cell.length_c   1.000
_cell.angle_alpha   90.00
_cell.angle_beta   90.00
_cell.angle_gamma   90.00
#
_symmetry.space_group_name_H-M   'P 1'
#
loop_
_entity.id
_entity.type
_entity.pdbx_description
1 polymer ?
#
loop_
_entity_poly.entity_id
_entity_poly.type
_entity_poly.pdbx_seq_one_letter_code
_entity_poly.pdbx_strand_id
1 'polypeptide(L)'
;DILEEKLLLPSSFPMIPYAPVCYTSCLTGKGIKRLKETILSVIDAGRRELKKRELDNALAGLTFPGEEGKLIKVYYGKQTGFLPPKFLVFVNSVRGVNERTYQEVVKRIRSVYPFLGNPIRIEWRES
;
A
#
# COMPACT_ATOMS: atom_id res chain seq x y z
N ASP A 1 -11.30 -15.43 23.14
CA ASP A 1 -11.99 -14.15 23.17
C ASP A 1 -11.81 -13.40 21.86
N ILE A 2 -12.89 -12.82 21.37
CA ILE A 2 -12.91 -12.07 20.10
C ILE A 2 -11.92 -10.90 20.14
N LEU A 3 -11.76 -10.27 21.29
CA LEU A 3 -10.83 -9.14 21.45
C LEU A 3 -9.37 -9.56 21.30
N GLU A 4 -9.02 -10.70 21.89
CA GLU A 4 -7.67 -11.28 21.76
C GLU A 4 -7.41 -11.73 20.32
N GLU A 5 -8.39 -12.34 19.66
CA GLU A 5 -8.29 -12.70 18.26
C GLU A 5 -8.10 -11.48 17.37
N LYS A 6 -8.78 -10.37 17.65
CA LYS A 6 -8.59 -9.11 16.93
C LYS A 6 -7.16 -8.57 17.03
N LEU A 7 -6.55 -8.73 18.19
CA LEU A 7 -5.18 -8.27 18.43
C LEU A 7 -4.14 -9.17 17.77
N LEU A 8 -4.44 -10.47 17.63
CA LEU A 8 -3.51 -11.45 17.08
C LEU A 8 -3.57 -11.57 15.56
N LEU A 9 -4.73 -11.30 14.94
CA LEU A 9 -4.92 -11.45 13.49
C LEU A 9 -3.96 -10.63 12.65
N PRO A 10 -3.69 -9.35 12.93
CA PRO A 10 -2.70 -8.59 12.16
C PRO A 10 -1.29 -9.19 12.22
N SER A 11 -0.92 -9.78 13.36
CA SER A 11 0.37 -10.47 13.51
C SER A 11 0.40 -11.79 12.75
N SER A 12 -0.75 -12.47 12.64
CA SER A 12 -0.87 -13.75 11.92
C SER A 12 -0.82 -13.59 10.41
N PHE A 13 -1.12 -12.39 9.91
CA PHE A 13 -1.11 -12.09 8.47
C PHE A 13 -0.22 -10.88 8.16
N PRO A 14 1.09 -10.99 8.40
CA PRO A 14 2.01 -9.85 8.24
C PRO A 14 2.15 -9.39 6.78
N MET A 15 1.77 -10.23 5.81
CA MET A 15 1.85 -9.89 4.38
C MET A 15 0.72 -8.98 3.91
N ILE A 16 -0.36 -8.89 4.70
CA ILE A 16 -1.52 -8.05 4.38
C ILE A 16 -1.93 -7.17 5.57
N PRO A 17 -0.98 -6.39 6.13
CA PRO A 17 -1.28 -5.55 7.31
C PRO A 17 -2.29 -4.43 7.00
N TYR A 18 -2.48 -4.11 5.73
CA TYR A 18 -3.43 -3.09 5.25
C TYR A 18 -4.86 -3.61 5.18
N ALA A 19 -5.10 -4.92 5.33
CA ALA A 19 -6.42 -5.51 5.20
C ALA A 19 -7.27 -5.26 6.46
N PRO A 20 -8.47 -4.68 6.33
CA PRO A 20 -9.38 -4.58 7.46
C PRO A 20 -9.94 -5.95 7.84
N VAL A 21 -10.28 -6.09 9.12
CA VAL A 21 -10.81 -7.36 9.65
C VAL A 21 -12.23 -7.12 10.13
N CYS A 22 -13.15 -7.98 9.68
CA CYS A 22 -14.56 -7.94 10.09
C CYS A 22 -14.94 -9.26 10.76
N TYR A 23 -15.69 -9.16 11.85
CA TYR A 23 -16.23 -10.31 12.59
C TYR A 23 -17.72 -10.43 12.31
N THR A 24 -18.15 -11.57 11.80
CA THR A 24 -19.53 -11.81 11.41
C THR A 24 -20.07 -13.09 12.03
N SER A 25 -21.40 -13.15 12.22
CA SER A 25 -22.11 -14.35 12.65
C SER A 25 -23.20 -14.69 11.65
N CYS A 26 -23.11 -15.86 11.06
CA CYS A 26 -24.14 -16.36 10.14
C CYS A 26 -25.47 -16.68 10.85
N LEU A 27 -25.38 -16.98 12.14
CA LEU A 27 -26.60 -17.32 12.93
C LEU A 27 -27.42 -16.10 13.28
N THR A 28 -26.77 -15.01 13.68
CA THR A 28 -27.44 -13.80 14.18
C THR A 28 -27.45 -12.67 13.17
N GLY A 29 -26.65 -12.76 12.11
CA GLY A 29 -26.47 -11.68 11.14
C GLY A 29 -25.61 -10.54 11.67
N LYS A 30 -25.04 -10.67 12.86
CA LYS A 30 -24.21 -9.64 13.47
C LYS A 30 -22.95 -9.39 12.64
N GLY A 31 -22.65 -8.12 12.39
CA GLY A 31 -21.47 -7.72 11.65
C GLY A 31 -21.61 -7.72 10.13
N ILE A 32 -22.70 -8.23 9.58
CA ILE A 32 -22.91 -8.32 8.12
C ILE A 32 -23.01 -6.92 7.49
N LYS A 33 -23.74 -6.01 8.12
CA LYS A 33 -23.85 -4.62 7.64
C LYS A 33 -22.49 -3.95 7.59
N ARG A 34 -21.69 -4.11 8.64
CA ARG A 34 -20.33 -3.57 8.71
C ARG A 34 -19.42 -4.18 7.64
N LEU A 35 -19.56 -5.48 7.38
CA LEU A 35 -18.81 -6.14 6.31
C LEU A 35 -19.10 -5.50 4.95
N LYS A 36 -20.39 -5.26 4.63
CA LYS A 36 -20.80 -4.62 3.38
C LYS A 36 -20.20 -3.20 3.27
N GLU A 37 -20.30 -2.42 4.34
CA GLU A 37 -19.75 -1.08 4.38
C GLU A 37 -18.23 -1.08 4.21
N THR A 38 -17.53 -2.03 4.82
CA THR A 38 -16.09 -2.19 4.71
C THR A 38 -15.68 -2.56 3.28
N ILE A 39 -16.42 -3.46 2.62
CA ILE A 39 -16.18 -3.82 1.22
C ILE A 39 -16.27 -2.58 0.32
N LEU A 40 -17.31 -1.78 0.49
CA LEU A 40 -17.49 -0.55 -0.28
C LEU A 40 -16.36 0.46 -0.02
N SER A 41 -15.93 0.58 1.24
CA SER A 41 -14.81 1.46 1.61
C SER A 41 -13.51 1.03 0.95
N VAL A 42 -13.24 -0.28 0.88
CA VAL A 42 -12.05 -0.82 0.23
C VAL A 42 -12.07 -0.54 -1.26
N ILE A 43 -13.22 -0.71 -1.91
CA ILE A 43 -13.39 -0.42 -3.34
C ILE A 43 -13.16 1.07 -3.60
N ASP A 44 -13.77 1.94 -2.82
CA ASP A 44 -13.61 3.40 -2.96
C ASP A 44 -12.15 3.82 -2.74
N ALA A 45 -11.49 3.24 -1.74
CA ALA A 45 -10.08 3.49 -1.50
C ALA A 45 -9.20 3.05 -2.68
N GLY A 46 -9.52 1.91 -3.31
CA GLY A 46 -8.78 1.41 -4.46
C GLY A 46 -8.96 2.24 -5.73
N ARG A 47 -10.00 3.08 -5.78
CA ARG A 47 -10.27 3.99 -6.90
C ARG A 47 -9.69 5.38 -6.69
N ARG A 48 -9.11 5.65 -5.52
CA ARG A 48 -8.56 6.96 -5.21
C ARG A 48 -7.40 7.29 -6.12
N GLU A 49 -7.48 8.46 -6.76
CA GLU A 49 -6.39 9.03 -7.54
C GLU A 49 -5.61 10.02 -6.68
N LEU A 50 -4.31 9.82 -6.58
CA LEU A 50 -3.43 10.80 -5.95
C LEU A 50 -3.08 11.89 -6.96
N LYS A 51 -3.11 13.13 -6.50
CA LYS A 51 -2.65 14.24 -7.32
C LYS A 51 -1.15 14.11 -7.53
N LYS A 52 -0.67 14.47 -8.70
CA LYS A 52 0.75 14.41 -9.03
C LYS A 52 1.61 15.14 -7.99
N ARG A 53 1.15 16.29 -7.54
CA ARG A 53 1.85 17.07 -6.51
C ARG A 53 1.99 16.33 -5.19
N GLU A 54 0.92 15.65 -4.75
CA GLU A 54 0.93 14.85 -3.53
C GLU A 54 1.95 13.71 -3.63
N LEU A 55 1.96 13.03 -4.77
CA LEU A 55 2.85 11.91 -5.01
C LEU A 55 4.31 12.38 -5.13
N ASP A 56 4.56 13.45 -5.87
CA ASP A 56 5.90 14.02 -6.02
C ASP A 56 6.46 14.46 -4.65
N ASN A 57 5.65 15.07 -3.82
CA ASN A 57 6.05 15.47 -2.46
C ASN A 57 6.38 14.26 -1.59
N ALA A 58 5.60 13.18 -1.71
CA ALA A 58 5.83 11.96 -0.94
C ALA A 58 7.14 11.27 -1.33
N LEU A 59 7.49 11.31 -2.62
CA LEU A 59 8.67 10.63 -3.15
C LEU A 59 9.92 11.50 -3.22
N ALA A 60 9.79 12.80 -2.98
CA ALA A 60 10.90 13.74 -3.09
C ALA A 60 12.05 13.40 -2.13
N GLY A 61 13.26 13.38 -2.66
CA GLY A 61 14.47 13.19 -1.86
C GLY A 61 14.68 11.79 -1.30
N LEU A 62 13.92 10.81 -1.74
CA LEU A 62 14.09 9.44 -1.27
C LEU A 62 15.35 8.82 -1.88
N THR A 63 16.22 8.33 -1.00
CA THR A 63 17.41 7.58 -1.38
C THR A 63 17.54 6.36 -0.47
N PHE A 64 17.91 5.23 -1.03
CA PHE A 64 18.05 3.98 -0.29
C PHE A 64 19.31 3.25 -0.68
N PRO A 65 19.96 2.53 0.25
CA PRO A 65 20.99 1.58 -0.13
C PRO A 65 20.37 0.46 -0.95
N GLY A 66 20.88 0.25 -2.15
CA GLY A 66 20.47 -0.82 -3.05
C GLY A 66 21.47 -1.96 -3.04
N GLU A 67 21.31 -2.84 -4.02
CA GLU A 67 22.19 -3.97 -4.19
C GLU A 67 23.61 -3.54 -4.60
N GLU A 68 24.60 -4.34 -4.23
CA GLU A 68 26.02 -4.12 -4.60
C GLU A 68 26.58 -2.76 -4.18
N GLY A 69 26.08 -2.19 -3.07
CA GLY A 69 26.55 -0.91 -2.56
C GLY A 69 26.08 0.30 -3.35
N LYS A 70 25.20 0.10 -4.32
CA LYS A 70 24.64 1.21 -5.11
C LYS A 70 23.58 1.96 -4.31
N LEU A 71 23.53 3.28 -4.50
CA LEU A 71 22.52 4.12 -3.91
C LEU A 71 21.36 4.28 -4.89
N ILE A 72 20.16 3.91 -4.48
CA ILE A 72 18.95 4.06 -5.27
C ILE A 72 18.33 5.42 -4.98
N LYS A 73 18.18 6.23 -6.03
CA LYS A 73 17.52 7.53 -5.96
C LYS A 73 16.17 7.45 -6.64
N VAL A 74 15.13 7.85 -5.91
CA VAL A 74 13.79 7.96 -6.47
C VAL A 74 13.58 9.37 -6.97
N TYR A 75 13.25 9.52 -8.24
CA TYR A 75 13.06 10.83 -8.86
C TYR A 75 11.63 11.31 -8.77
N TYR A 76 10.71 10.52 -9.30
CA TYR A 76 9.29 10.85 -9.29
C TYR A 76 8.47 9.60 -9.61
N GLY A 77 7.16 9.73 -9.51
CA GLY A 77 6.25 8.65 -9.86
C GLY A 77 4.94 9.18 -10.39
N LYS A 78 4.14 8.28 -10.93
CA LYS A 78 2.76 8.59 -11.33
C LYS A 78 1.87 7.38 -11.12
N GLN A 79 0.61 7.64 -10.83
CA GLN A 79 -0.38 6.58 -10.69
C GLN A 79 -0.85 6.14 -12.08
N THR A 80 -0.78 4.84 -12.34
CA THR A 80 -1.10 4.26 -13.65
C THR A 80 -2.30 3.32 -13.64
N GLY A 81 -2.82 3.00 -12.47
CA GLY A 81 -3.95 2.08 -12.38
C GLY A 81 -4.66 2.13 -11.05
N PHE A 82 -5.84 1.48 -11.04
CA PHE A 82 -6.74 1.44 -9.90
C PHE A 82 -7.20 0.00 -9.67
N LEU A 83 -7.63 -0.30 -8.44
CA LEU A 83 -8.20 -1.59 -8.04
C LEU A 83 -7.35 -2.79 -8.45
N PRO A 84 -6.12 -2.96 -7.96
CA PRO A 84 -5.47 -2.16 -6.93
C PRO A 84 -4.75 -0.93 -7.48
N PRO A 85 -4.41 0.03 -6.65
CA PRO A 85 -3.64 1.18 -7.08
C PRO A 85 -2.26 0.75 -7.60
N LYS A 86 -1.90 1.27 -8.76
CA LYS A 86 -0.62 1.02 -9.42
C LYS A 86 0.13 2.32 -9.62
N PHE A 87 1.42 2.27 -9.38
CA PHE A 87 2.31 3.42 -9.53
C PHE A 87 3.50 3.04 -10.37
N LEU A 88 3.88 3.94 -11.27
CA LEU A 88 5.13 3.86 -12.00
C LEU A 88 6.12 4.78 -11.32
N VAL A 89 7.23 4.23 -10.83
CA VAL A 89 8.25 4.98 -10.08
C VAL A 89 9.55 5.00 -10.87
N PHE A 90 10.06 6.19 -11.10
CA PHE A 90 11.31 6.41 -11.83
C PHE A 90 12.49 6.50 -10.86
N VAL A 91 13.49 5.69 -11.12
CA VAL A 91 14.68 5.56 -10.30
C VAL A 91 15.94 5.69 -11.15
N ASN A 92 17.09 5.85 -10.51
CA ASN A 92 18.38 5.93 -11.21
C ASN A 92 18.85 4.54 -11.70
N SER A 93 18.48 3.47 -11.01
CA SER A 93 18.85 2.11 -11.40
C SER A 93 17.81 1.10 -10.94
N VAL A 94 17.19 0.41 -11.88
CA VAL A 94 16.22 -0.66 -11.58
C VAL A 94 16.93 -1.89 -10.97
N ARG A 95 18.16 -2.14 -11.36
CA ARG A 95 18.94 -3.28 -10.85
C ARG A 95 19.15 -3.26 -9.35
N GLY A 96 19.24 -2.07 -8.76
CA GLY A 96 19.45 -1.92 -7.33
C GLY A 96 18.20 -2.02 -6.49
N VAL A 97 17.02 -2.05 -7.11
CA VAL A 97 15.74 -2.11 -6.39
C VAL A 97 15.53 -3.49 -5.77
N ASN A 98 15.20 -3.48 -4.49
CA ASN A 98 14.92 -4.70 -3.72
C ASN A 98 13.64 -4.54 -2.91
N GLU A 99 13.29 -5.55 -2.12
CA GLU A 99 12.09 -5.54 -1.30
C GLU A 99 12.05 -4.37 -0.31
N ARG A 100 13.19 -4.01 0.25
CA ARG A 100 13.29 -2.86 1.17
C ARG A 100 12.94 -1.55 0.47
N THR A 101 13.42 -1.35 -0.77
CA THR A 101 13.09 -0.17 -1.58
C THR A 101 11.58 -0.11 -1.82
N TYR A 102 10.98 -1.23 -2.18
CA TYR A 102 9.54 -1.35 -2.37
C TYR A 102 8.78 -0.96 -1.09
N GLN A 103 9.15 -1.52 0.05
CA GLN A 103 8.49 -1.26 1.33
C GLN A 103 8.55 0.22 1.72
N GLU A 104 9.69 0.85 1.52
CA GLU A 104 9.86 2.27 1.85
C GLU A 104 9.02 3.18 0.95
N VAL A 105 8.97 2.88 -0.35
CA VAL A 105 8.15 3.66 -1.29
C VAL A 105 6.66 3.47 -0.98
N VAL A 106 6.22 2.25 -0.71
CA VAL A 106 4.83 1.97 -0.31
C VAL A 106 4.48 2.71 0.98
N LYS A 107 5.36 2.72 1.95
CA LYS A 107 5.16 3.45 3.21
C LYS A 107 4.94 4.94 2.97
N ARG A 108 5.71 5.55 2.06
CA ARG A 108 5.57 6.95 1.71
C ARG A 108 4.25 7.22 0.99
N ILE A 109 3.85 6.35 0.08
CA ILE A 109 2.57 6.48 -0.63
C ILE A 109 1.41 6.37 0.37
N ARG A 110 1.45 5.40 1.29
CA ARG A 110 0.40 5.24 2.30
C ARG A 110 0.36 6.38 3.32
N SER A 111 1.44 7.13 3.48
CA SER A 111 1.42 8.33 4.34
C SER A 111 0.59 9.46 3.74
N VAL A 112 0.45 9.48 2.41
CA VAL A 112 -0.41 10.44 1.71
C VAL A 112 -1.87 9.99 1.78
N TYR A 113 -2.11 8.73 1.46
CA TYR A 113 -3.43 8.11 1.52
C TYR A 113 -3.28 6.62 1.83
N PRO A 114 -3.97 6.09 2.86
CA PRO A 114 -3.73 4.71 3.32
C PRO A 114 -4.07 3.61 2.32
N PHE A 115 -4.98 3.84 1.38
CA PHE A 115 -5.47 2.81 0.45
C PHE A 115 -5.95 1.55 1.18
N LEU A 116 -6.76 1.74 2.21
CA LEU A 116 -7.21 0.68 3.11
C LEU A 116 -7.72 -0.54 2.35
N GLY A 117 -7.19 -1.71 2.70
CA GLY A 117 -7.59 -2.98 2.10
C GLY A 117 -7.01 -3.26 0.72
N ASN A 118 -6.25 -2.33 0.15
CA ASN A 118 -5.67 -2.48 -1.18
C ASN A 118 -4.16 -2.71 -1.12
N PRO A 119 -3.62 -3.69 -1.87
CA PRO A 119 -2.19 -3.76 -2.11
C PRO A 119 -1.78 -2.60 -3.03
N ILE A 120 -0.56 -2.14 -2.87
CA ILE A 120 0.01 -1.13 -3.76
C ILE A 120 0.99 -1.84 -4.69
N ARG A 121 0.76 -1.71 -5.98
CA ARG A 121 1.64 -2.26 -7.01
C ARG A 121 2.56 -1.19 -7.54
N ILE A 122 3.84 -1.52 -7.68
CA ILE A 122 4.84 -0.58 -8.18
C ILE A 122 5.56 -1.20 -9.36
N GLU A 123 5.61 -0.45 -10.45
CA GLU A 123 6.46 -0.73 -11.60
C GLU A 123 7.63 0.23 -11.55
N TRP A 124 8.84 -0.30 -11.67
CA TRP A 124 10.06 0.48 -11.62
C TRP A 124 10.58 0.74 -13.02
N ARG A 125 11.03 1.96 -13.25
CA ARG A 125 11.62 2.35 -14.54
C ARG A 125 12.79 3.28 -14.33
N GLU A 126 13.82 3.09 -15.13
CA GLU A 126 14.97 4.00 -15.11
C GLU A 126 14.63 5.29 -15.85
N SER A 127 15.07 6.36 -15.26
CA SER A 127 14.94 7.68 -15.86
C SER A 127 16.24 8.07 -16.58
#